data_6de0e9f96769b296a9f982fab37a1319
#
_entry.id   6de0e9f96769b296a9f982fab37a1319
#
_cell.length_a   1.000
_cell.length_b   1.000
_cell.length_c   1.000
_cell.angle_alpha   90.00
_cell.angle_beta   90.00
_cell.angle_gamma   90.00
#
_symmetry.space_group_name_H-M   'P 1'
#
loop_
_entity.id
_entity.type
_entity.pdbx_description
1 polymer ?
#
loop_
_entity_poly.entity_id
_entity_poly.type
_entity_poly.pdbx_seq_one_letter_code
_entity_poly.pdbx_strand_id
1 'polypeptide(L)'
;MFEKVYDFDNLYMAWLEVRRVSAWKEQTQRYGEDILSNIFRLSESLRTGTARLGDFRTFVIRERGKLRLIHSYDIDTRIAVRSFIDNVLLPKVLPKLIYDNSASIRGKGVDFHRRRLIAHLQRFYRKHGNGGYVLTMDFSKFFDNIDHPQLKAMFAKVLGDDECSAFASMLIDKGATDISCLSDEERLYLEDHPFDSVAFHAKRDESKCDGSVLLHRGVPIGGQLSQIAGVFYPSDIDSYIKTVKGEKLYARYMDDIYVIHQSKEHLKALLDEIRALCEAKGIFINERKTQITPIWRPFTILKVQYRVAADGDIMRSPCKDTFKRERKAIRRFAKDIGADRRSKADVCGSYRSWRGNVSRFDCLKSVQSVDGYFEGHIGERPWETKATD
;
A
#
# COMPACT_ATOMS: atom_id res chain seq x y z
N MET A 1 2.92 -6.32 28.61
CA MET A 1 2.29 -6.45 27.27
C MET A 1 3.29 -6.97 26.24
N PHE A 2 4.53 -6.58 26.38
CA PHE A 2 5.64 -6.98 25.48
C PHE A 2 5.93 -8.49 25.52
N GLU A 3 5.62 -9.18 26.61
CA GLU A 3 5.71 -10.66 26.71
C GLU A 3 5.04 -11.40 25.56
N LYS A 4 3.92 -10.85 25.04
CA LYS A 4 3.24 -11.43 23.86
C LYS A 4 4.10 -11.41 22.58
N VAL A 5 5.11 -10.52 22.52
CA VAL A 5 5.97 -10.41 21.34
C VAL A 5 6.96 -11.57 21.28
N TYR A 6 7.54 -11.92 22.43
CA TYR A 6 8.54 -12.99 22.54
C TYR A 6 7.97 -14.35 22.99
N ASP A 7 6.66 -14.43 23.21
CA ASP A 7 5.98 -15.71 23.45
C ASP A 7 6.27 -16.67 22.30
N PHE A 8 6.64 -17.92 22.66
CA PHE A 8 7.08 -18.92 21.68
C PHE A 8 6.00 -19.23 20.65
N ASP A 9 4.78 -19.44 21.08
CA ASP A 9 3.66 -19.81 20.20
C ASP A 9 3.31 -18.64 19.26
N ASN A 10 3.34 -17.41 19.76
CA ASN A 10 3.11 -16.21 18.95
C ASN A 10 4.20 -16.01 17.89
N LEU A 11 5.47 -16.25 18.23
CA LEU A 11 6.57 -16.20 17.27
C LEU A 11 6.46 -17.34 16.24
N TYR A 12 6.07 -18.53 16.65
CA TYR A 12 5.85 -19.65 15.73
C TYR A 12 4.70 -19.37 14.77
N MET A 13 3.58 -18.81 15.24
CA MET A 13 2.47 -18.40 14.39
C MET A 13 2.89 -17.27 13.43
N ALA A 14 3.69 -16.31 13.90
CA ALA A 14 4.26 -15.26 13.07
C ALA A 14 5.17 -15.83 11.97
N TRP A 15 5.98 -16.84 12.28
CA TRP A 15 6.78 -17.59 11.31
C TRP A 15 5.92 -18.22 10.21
N LEU A 16 4.84 -18.91 10.56
CA LEU A 16 3.95 -19.53 9.58
C LEU A 16 3.42 -18.51 8.57
N GLU A 17 3.05 -17.32 9.03
CA GLU A 17 2.60 -16.21 8.16
C GLU A 17 3.75 -15.65 7.30
N VAL A 18 4.96 -15.50 7.84
CA VAL A 18 6.15 -15.08 7.09
C VAL A 18 6.51 -16.12 6.02
N ARG A 19 6.49 -17.40 6.38
CA ARG A 19 6.75 -18.52 5.47
C ARG A 19 5.74 -18.55 4.32
N ARG A 20 4.46 -18.35 4.58
CA ARG A 20 3.39 -18.41 3.57
C ARG A 20 3.67 -17.56 2.34
N VAL A 21 4.28 -16.40 2.52
CA VAL A 21 4.59 -15.46 1.43
C VAL A 21 6.02 -15.54 0.91
N SER A 22 6.87 -16.35 1.54
CA SER A 22 8.30 -16.42 1.20
C SER A 22 8.88 -17.83 1.19
N ALA A 23 8.06 -18.88 1.18
CA ALA A 23 8.50 -20.28 1.24
C ALA A 23 9.49 -20.67 0.13
N TRP A 24 9.44 -20.00 -1.02
CA TRP A 24 10.34 -20.24 -2.15
C TRP A 24 11.74 -19.63 -1.97
N LYS A 25 11.95 -18.77 -0.96
CA LYS A 25 13.23 -18.13 -0.71
C LYS A 25 14.13 -19.07 0.12
N GLU A 26 15.37 -19.22 -0.31
CA GLU A 26 16.38 -20.06 0.34
C GLU A 26 16.53 -19.74 1.84
N GLN A 27 16.61 -18.44 2.19
CA GLN A 27 16.70 -18.01 3.60
C GLN A 27 15.52 -18.53 4.43
N THR A 28 14.30 -18.55 3.86
CA THR A 28 13.10 -19.04 4.55
C THR A 28 13.15 -20.55 4.70
N GLN A 29 13.68 -21.29 3.70
CA GLN A 29 13.82 -22.73 3.75
C GLN A 29 14.85 -23.13 4.81
N ARG A 30 16.05 -22.56 4.77
CA ARG A 30 17.11 -22.81 5.78
C ARG A 30 16.65 -22.52 7.21
N TYR A 31 15.90 -21.41 7.41
CA TYR A 31 15.36 -21.10 8.73
C TYR A 31 14.36 -22.15 9.21
N GLY A 32 13.62 -22.76 8.29
CA GLY A 32 12.65 -23.80 8.57
C GLY A 32 13.24 -25.17 8.88
N GLU A 33 14.51 -25.44 8.55
CA GLU A 33 15.19 -26.70 8.81
C GLU A 33 15.35 -26.97 10.32
N ASP A 34 15.55 -25.92 11.13
CA ASP A 34 15.63 -26.02 12.59
C ASP A 34 14.73 -24.97 13.26
N ILE A 35 13.46 -25.01 12.90
CA ILE A 35 12.49 -23.97 13.26
C ILE A 35 12.30 -23.82 14.78
N LEU A 36 12.22 -24.90 15.52
CA LEU A 36 11.97 -24.85 16.97
C LEU A 36 13.14 -24.19 17.72
N SER A 37 14.36 -24.58 17.40
CA SER A 37 15.58 -23.97 17.99
C SER A 37 15.71 -22.49 17.58
N ASN A 38 15.40 -22.15 16.31
CA ASN A 38 15.46 -20.78 15.83
C ASN A 38 14.44 -19.88 16.53
N ILE A 39 13.19 -20.35 16.69
CA ILE A 39 12.15 -19.59 17.42
C ILE A 39 12.50 -19.49 18.91
N PHE A 40 12.99 -20.55 19.54
CA PHE A 40 13.43 -20.50 20.93
C PHE A 40 14.54 -19.47 21.14
N ARG A 41 15.58 -19.50 20.29
CA ARG A 41 16.67 -18.53 20.34
C ARG A 41 16.18 -17.10 20.15
N LEU A 42 15.26 -16.86 19.19
CA LEU A 42 14.66 -15.55 18.97
C LEU A 42 13.86 -15.10 20.20
N SER A 43 13.03 -15.98 20.77
CA SER A 43 12.27 -15.71 22.00
C SER A 43 13.19 -15.28 23.15
N GLU A 44 14.24 -16.07 23.43
CA GLU A 44 15.18 -15.75 24.48
C GLU A 44 15.96 -14.45 24.24
N SER A 45 16.37 -14.20 22.99
CA SER A 45 17.07 -12.96 22.66
C SER A 45 16.20 -11.72 22.82
N LEU A 46 14.92 -11.82 22.48
CA LEU A 46 13.94 -10.76 22.70
C LEU A 46 13.67 -10.55 24.20
N ARG A 47 13.49 -11.62 24.95
CA ARG A 47 13.25 -11.59 26.40
C ARG A 47 14.41 -10.97 27.17
N THR A 48 15.65 -11.24 26.75
CA THR A 48 16.88 -10.72 27.40
C THR A 48 17.34 -9.38 26.83
N GLY A 49 16.65 -8.82 25.83
CA GLY A 49 17.02 -7.57 25.18
C GLY A 49 18.30 -7.64 24.33
N THR A 50 18.76 -8.84 23.99
CA THR A 50 19.98 -9.06 23.18
C THR A 50 19.71 -9.23 21.70
N ALA A 51 18.42 -9.24 21.28
CA ALA A 51 18.03 -9.40 19.89
C ALA A 51 18.55 -8.25 19.03
N ARG A 52 19.24 -8.58 17.94
CA ARG A 52 19.67 -7.61 16.92
C ARG A 52 18.62 -7.57 15.83
N LEU A 53 17.77 -6.54 15.86
CA LEU A 53 16.65 -6.38 14.97
C LEU A 53 16.75 -5.08 14.18
N GLY A 54 16.03 -5.05 13.06
CA GLY A 54 15.84 -3.84 12.27
C GLY A 54 16.84 -3.63 11.15
N ASP A 55 17.82 -4.51 11.00
CA ASP A 55 18.74 -4.45 9.86
C ASP A 55 18.04 -4.93 8.59
N PHE A 56 18.26 -4.22 7.49
CA PHE A 56 17.62 -4.51 6.21
C PHE A 56 18.56 -4.33 5.03
N ARG A 57 18.29 -5.07 3.97
CA ARG A 57 18.92 -4.85 2.66
C ARG A 57 18.05 -3.92 1.82
N THR A 58 18.67 -2.91 1.23
CA THR A 58 18.00 -1.94 0.37
C THR A 58 18.24 -2.29 -1.10
N PHE A 59 17.19 -2.27 -1.90
CA PHE A 59 17.29 -2.45 -3.35
C PHE A 59 16.14 -1.77 -4.08
N VAL A 60 16.37 -1.40 -5.33
CA VAL A 60 15.36 -0.75 -6.17
C VAL A 60 14.65 -1.78 -7.03
N ILE A 61 13.32 -1.76 -7.01
CA ILE A 61 12.50 -2.53 -7.94
C ILE A 61 11.74 -1.61 -8.89
N ARG A 62 11.44 -2.13 -10.08
CA ARG A 62 10.55 -1.46 -11.02
C ARG A 62 9.19 -2.14 -11.02
N GLU A 63 8.22 -1.53 -10.38
CA GLU A 63 6.84 -2.01 -10.35
C GLU A 63 5.95 -1.16 -11.25
N ARG A 64 5.40 -1.74 -12.30
CA ARG A 64 4.47 -1.08 -13.23
C ARG A 64 4.98 0.27 -13.78
N GLY A 65 6.30 0.34 -14.04
CA GLY A 65 6.97 1.52 -14.56
C GLY A 65 7.42 2.55 -13.53
N LYS A 66 7.08 2.37 -12.25
CA LYS A 66 7.58 3.19 -11.14
C LYS A 66 8.74 2.46 -10.45
N LEU A 67 9.78 3.21 -10.12
CA LEU A 67 10.84 2.73 -9.24
C LEU A 67 10.37 2.83 -7.79
N ARG A 68 10.73 1.84 -6.98
CA ARG A 68 10.47 1.81 -5.54
C ARG A 68 11.72 1.36 -4.82
N LEU A 69 12.09 2.04 -3.77
CA LEU A 69 13.13 1.63 -2.84
C LEU A 69 12.49 0.65 -1.85
N ILE A 70 13.02 -0.58 -1.80
CA ILE A 70 12.51 -1.64 -0.93
C ILE A 70 13.54 -1.94 0.12
N HIS A 71 13.07 -2.08 1.35
CA HIS A 71 13.85 -2.51 2.49
C HIS A 71 13.41 -3.91 2.91
N SER A 72 14.30 -4.89 2.77
CA SER A 72 14.02 -6.28 3.13
C SER A 72 14.72 -6.62 4.42
N TYR A 73 13.97 -6.73 5.48
CA TYR A 73 14.44 -7.19 6.80
C TYR A 73 14.91 -8.64 6.76
N ASP A 74 15.85 -8.98 7.64
CA ASP A 74 16.19 -10.37 7.97
C ASP A 74 14.98 -11.13 8.51
N ILE A 75 15.13 -12.44 8.65
CA ILE A 75 14.00 -13.31 8.98
C ILE A 75 13.57 -13.17 10.44
N ASP A 76 14.53 -13.01 11.38
CA ASP A 76 14.23 -12.83 12.80
C ASP A 76 13.46 -11.52 13.03
N THR A 77 13.90 -10.42 12.41
CA THR A 77 13.18 -9.13 12.44
C THR A 77 11.76 -9.28 11.87
N ARG A 78 11.60 -9.98 10.76
CA ARG A 78 10.27 -10.16 10.15
C ARG A 78 9.33 -10.94 11.05
N ILE A 79 9.82 -11.97 11.75
CA ILE A 79 9.03 -12.77 12.70
C ILE A 79 8.69 -11.94 13.94
N ALA A 80 9.67 -11.28 14.55
CA ALA A 80 9.46 -10.44 15.73
C ALA A 80 8.49 -9.29 15.47
N VAL A 81 8.66 -8.57 14.34
CA VAL A 81 7.75 -7.49 13.91
C VAL A 81 6.35 -8.03 13.63
N ARG A 82 6.23 -9.22 13.04
CA ARG A 82 4.95 -9.86 12.79
C ARG A 82 4.23 -10.21 14.09
N SER A 83 4.95 -10.82 15.05
CA SER A 83 4.41 -11.13 16.38
C SER A 83 3.96 -9.85 17.10
N PHE A 84 4.78 -8.80 17.09
CA PHE A 84 4.44 -7.50 17.67
C PHE A 84 3.17 -6.90 17.06
N ILE A 85 3.06 -6.92 15.73
CA ILE A 85 1.91 -6.36 15.04
C ILE A 85 0.64 -7.13 15.37
N ASP A 86 0.66 -8.45 15.23
CA ASP A 86 -0.55 -9.27 15.35
C ASP A 86 -1.05 -9.33 16.80
N ASN A 87 -0.16 -9.39 17.79
CA ASN A 87 -0.53 -9.64 19.18
C ASN A 87 -0.58 -8.38 20.05
N VAL A 88 0.03 -7.27 19.61
CA VAL A 88 0.15 -6.03 20.42
C VAL A 88 -0.41 -4.83 19.68
N LEU A 89 0.18 -4.46 18.52
CA LEU A 89 -0.11 -3.19 17.87
C LEU A 89 -1.48 -3.17 17.21
N LEU A 90 -1.79 -4.16 16.38
CA LEU A 90 -3.02 -4.20 15.59
C LEU A 90 -4.29 -4.24 16.45
N PRO A 91 -4.38 -5.03 17.55
CA PRO A 91 -5.53 -4.99 18.45
C PRO A 91 -5.80 -3.60 19.06
N LYS A 92 -4.77 -2.78 19.23
CA LYS A 92 -4.88 -1.42 19.79
C LYS A 92 -5.21 -0.38 18.73
N VAL A 93 -4.72 -0.55 17.50
CA VAL A 93 -4.91 0.37 16.37
C VAL A 93 -6.28 0.20 15.72
N LEU A 94 -6.74 -1.04 15.51
CA LEU A 94 -7.99 -1.31 14.79
C LEU A 94 -9.22 -0.56 15.33
N PRO A 95 -9.44 -0.46 16.65
CA PRO A 95 -10.58 0.27 17.20
C PRO A 95 -10.54 1.79 16.95
N LYS A 96 -9.38 2.33 16.57
CA LYS A 96 -9.19 3.75 16.28
C LYS A 96 -9.43 4.10 14.81
N LEU A 97 -9.56 3.10 13.96
CA LEU A 97 -9.76 3.29 12.53
C LEU A 97 -11.25 3.38 12.18
N ILE A 98 -11.58 4.24 11.25
CA ILE A 98 -12.93 4.27 10.68
C ILE A 98 -13.24 2.96 9.94
N TYR A 99 -14.52 2.58 9.89
CA TYR A 99 -14.94 1.36 9.20
C TYR A 99 -14.53 1.33 7.71
N ASP A 100 -14.58 2.48 7.04
CA ASP A 100 -14.28 2.65 5.61
C ASP A 100 -12.77 2.83 5.30
N ASN A 101 -11.89 2.60 6.29
CA ASN A 101 -10.48 2.34 6.06
C ASN A 101 -10.29 0.86 5.74
N SER A 102 -9.68 0.54 4.60
CA SER A 102 -9.72 -0.82 4.07
C SER A 102 -8.36 -1.41 3.68
N ALA A 103 -7.30 -0.65 3.78
CA ALA A 103 -5.96 -1.13 3.44
C ALA A 103 -5.33 -1.91 4.60
N SER A 104 -4.61 -2.98 4.28
CA SER A 104 -3.82 -3.80 5.24
C SER A 104 -4.58 -4.29 6.48
N ILE A 105 -5.89 -4.41 6.39
CA ILE A 105 -6.77 -4.94 7.42
C ILE A 105 -7.29 -6.30 6.97
N ARG A 106 -7.15 -7.33 7.83
CA ARG A 106 -7.65 -8.69 7.54
C ARG A 106 -9.17 -8.65 7.24
N GLY A 107 -9.58 -9.37 6.20
CA GLY A 107 -10.99 -9.39 5.75
C GLY A 107 -11.43 -8.16 4.94
N LYS A 108 -10.57 -7.16 4.80
CA LYS A 108 -10.79 -6.00 3.92
C LYS A 108 -9.83 -6.05 2.70
N GLY A 109 -9.52 -4.96 2.10
CA GLY A 109 -8.63 -4.87 0.94
C GLY A 109 -9.28 -4.16 -0.24
N VAL A 110 -8.68 -4.30 -1.43
CA VAL A 110 -9.12 -3.60 -2.65
C VAL A 110 -10.58 -3.88 -3.00
N ASP A 111 -11.01 -5.15 -2.92
CA ASP A 111 -12.39 -5.51 -3.27
C ASP A 111 -13.41 -5.00 -2.25
N PHE A 112 -13.03 -4.96 -0.95
CA PHE A 112 -13.85 -4.32 0.06
C PHE A 112 -14.01 -2.82 -0.24
N HIS A 113 -12.91 -2.12 -0.53
CA HIS A 113 -12.94 -0.69 -0.85
C HIS A 113 -13.82 -0.40 -2.07
N ARG A 114 -13.72 -1.21 -3.12
CA ARG A 114 -14.57 -1.11 -4.32
C ARG A 114 -16.05 -1.33 -4.01
N ARG A 115 -16.38 -2.33 -3.21
CA ARG A 115 -17.77 -2.56 -2.76
C ARG A 115 -18.29 -1.37 -1.95
N ARG A 116 -17.46 -0.78 -1.07
CA ARG A 116 -17.83 0.42 -0.32
C ARG A 116 -18.10 1.61 -1.23
N LEU A 117 -17.23 1.86 -2.22
CA LEU A 117 -17.45 2.91 -3.21
C LEU A 117 -18.79 2.73 -3.95
N ILE A 118 -19.06 1.53 -4.44
CA ILE A 118 -20.33 1.22 -5.13
C ILE A 118 -21.52 1.48 -4.19
N ALA A 119 -21.47 0.98 -2.96
CA ALA A 119 -22.54 1.21 -1.98
C ALA A 119 -22.74 2.71 -1.65
N HIS A 120 -21.66 3.49 -1.59
CA HIS A 120 -21.72 4.93 -1.38
C HIS A 120 -22.35 5.65 -2.59
N LEU A 121 -21.97 5.29 -3.81
CA LEU A 121 -22.56 5.86 -5.04
C LEU A 121 -24.03 5.49 -5.17
N GLN A 122 -24.43 4.25 -4.90
CA GLN A 122 -25.83 3.82 -4.90
C GLN A 122 -26.65 4.54 -3.85
N ARG A 123 -26.11 4.70 -2.63
CA ARG A 123 -26.78 5.47 -1.55
C ARG A 123 -26.92 6.94 -1.93
N PHE A 124 -25.90 7.53 -2.53
CA PHE A 124 -25.95 8.91 -3.01
C PHE A 124 -27.01 9.06 -4.10
N TYR A 125 -26.96 8.20 -5.12
CA TYR A 125 -27.89 8.26 -6.26
C TYR A 125 -29.36 8.15 -5.83
N ARG A 126 -29.69 7.21 -4.93
CA ARG A 126 -31.07 7.05 -4.41
C ARG A 126 -31.61 8.32 -3.76
N LYS A 127 -30.76 9.16 -3.22
CA LYS A 127 -31.15 10.40 -2.52
C LYS A 127 -31.09 11.65 -3.41
N HIS A 128 -30.15 11.69 -4.33
CA HIS A 128 -29.78 12.93 -5.06
C HIS A 128 -29.70 12.75 -6.58
N GLY A 129 -29.98 11.56 -7.10
CA GLY A 129 -29.73 11.25 -8.52
C GLY A 129 -28.22 11.27 -8.84
N ASN A 130 -27.90 11.55 -10.10
CA ASN A 130 -26.51 11.64 -10.55
C ASN A 130 -25.93 13.08 -10.52
N GLY A 131 -26.62 14.06 -9.94
CA GLY A 131 -26.25 15.46 -9.89
C GLY A 131 -25.23 15.83 -8.80
N GLY A 132 -24.30 14.94 -8.46
CA GLY A 132 -23.30 15.20 -7.42
C GLY A 132 -21.87 15.15 -7.92
N TYR A 133 -20.95 15.29 -6.98
CA TYR A 133 -19.51 15.35 -7.23
C TYR A 133 -18.78 14.34 -6.36
N VAL A 134 -17.62 13.90 -6.85
CA VAL A 134 -16.65 13.13 -6.09
C VAL A 134 -15.34 13.92 -6.03
N LEU A 135 -14.85 14.15 -4.82
CA LEU A 135 -13.47 14.54 -4.57
C LEU A 135 -12.64 13.27 -4.53
N THR A 136 -11.61 13.19 -5.36
CA THR A 136 -10.57 12.15 -5.29
C THR A 136 -9.25 12.80 -4.90
N MET A 137 -8.50 12.20 -3.98
CA MET A 137 -7.22 12.70 -3.48
C MET A 137 -6.20 11.58 -3.42
N ASP A 138 -4.92 11.95 -3.49
CA ASP A 138 -3.77 11.05 -3.35
C ASP A 138 -2.67 11.80 -2.59
N PHE A 139 -1.94 11.12 -1.72
CA PHE A 139 -0.79 11.70 -1.04
C PHE A 139 0.48 11.55 -1.88
N SER A 140 1.30 12.58 -1.90
CA SER A 140 2.57 12.59 -2.62
C SER A 140 3.65 11.93 -1.78
N LYS A 141 4.34 10.89 -2.33
CA LYS A 141 5.45 10.23 -1.64
C LYS A 141 5.12 9.87 -0.18
N PHE A 142 3.90 9.37 0.05
CA PHE A 142 3.32 9.23 1.38
C PHE A 142 4.23 8.48 2.36
N PHE A 143 4.72 7.29 2.00
CA PHE A 143 5.58 6.49 2.87
C PHE A 143 6.95 7.12 3.12
N ASP A 144 7.47 7.90 2.17
CA ASP A 144 8.75 8.59 2.30
C ASP A 144 8.67 9.81 3.24
N ASN A 145 7.44 10.28 3.59
CA ASN A 145 7.21 11.51 4.32
C ASN A 145 6.44 11.33 5.65
N ILE A 146 6.24 10.12 6.11
CA ILE A 146 5.67 9.88 7.44
C ILE A 146 6.69 10.36 8.49
N ASP A 147 6.29 11.35 9.29
CA ASP A 147 7.12 11.96 10.32
C ASP A 147 7.34 11.00 11.50
N HIS A 148 8.59 10.74 11.87
CA HIS A 148 8.93 9.79 12.93
C HIS A 148 8.47 10.26 14.32
N PRO A 149 8.77 11.50 14.78
CA PRO A 149 8.31 12.02 16.05
C PRO A 149 6.80 11.88 16.23
N GLN A 150 6.01 12.28 15.22
CA GLN A 150 4.55 12.19 15.29
C GLN A 150 4.06 10.74 15.32
N LEU A 151 4.61 9.88 14.44
CA LEU A 151 4.23 8.47 14.40
C LEU A 151 4.54 7.76 15.73
N LYS A 152 5.72 8.03 16.33
CA LYS A 152 6.11 7.49 17.64
C LYS A 152 5.16 7.95 18.74
N ALA A 153 4.82 9.24 18.76
CA ALA A 153 3.86 9.79 19.72
C ALA A 153 2.47 9.14 19.58
N MET A 154 2.02 8.91 18.35
CA MET A 154 0.75 8.22 18.07
C MET A 154 0.78 6.76 18.54
N PHE A 155 1.87 6.03 18.30
CA PHE A 155 2.01 4.66 18.77
C PHE A 155 2.12 4.59 20.29
N ALA A 156 2.92 5.44 20.93
CA ALA A 156 3.03 5.50 22.39
C ALA A 156 1.65 5.73 23.04
N LYS A 157 0.87 6.68 22.51
CA LYS A 157 -0.48 6.98 23.02
C LYS A 157 -1.44 5.78 22.89
N VAL A 158 -1.36 5.01 21.83
CA VAL A 158 -2.29 3.88 21.61
C VAL A 158 -1.84 2.61 22.31
N LEU A 159 -0.54 2.39 22.44
CA LEU A 159 0.05 1.25 23.14
C LEU A 159 -0.12 1.37 24.65
N GLY A 160 0.16 2.53 25.23
CA GLY A 160 0.10 2.76 26.67
C GLY A 160 1.03 1.83 27.47
N ASP A 161 2.18 1.45 26.89
CA ASP A 161 3.17 0.53 27.43
C ASP A 161 4.54 0.95 26.91
N ASP A 162 5.46 1.24 27.85
CA ASP A 162 6.75 1.87 27.51
C ASP A 162 7.66 0.93 26.71
N GLU A 163 7.68 -0.35 27.04
CA GLU A 163 8.51 -1.35 26.36
C GLU A 163 8.03 -1.58 24.91
N CYS A 164 6.72 -1.72 24.71
CA CYS A 164 6.12 -1.81 23.39
C CYS A 164 6.36 -0.53 22.57
N SER A 165 6.29 0.63 23.20
CA SER A 165 6.54 1.93 22.57
C SER A 165 8.01 2.11 22.19
N ALA A 166 8.93 1.68 23.04
CA ALA A 166 10.36 1.66 22.74
C ALA A 166 10.70 0.74 21.57
N PHE A 167 10.08 -0.45 21.54
CA PHE A 167 10.25 -1.40 20.43
C PHE A 167 9.74 -0.82 19.11
N ALA A 168 8.55 -0.22 19.10
CA ALA A 168 8.02 0.45 17.91
C ALA A 168 8.91 1.61 17.46
N SER A 169 9.40 2.42 18.40
CA SER A 169 10.28 3.56 18.13
C SER A 169 11.61 3.13 17.53
N MET A 170 12.23 2.08 18.07
CA MET A 170 13.46 1.50 17.53
C MET A 170 13.29 1.07 16.06
N LEU A 171 12.19 0.42 15.73
CA LEU A 171 11.90 -0.01 14.35
C LEU A 171 11.64 1.18 13.42
N ILE A 172 11.00 2.25 13.90
CA ILE A 172 10.77 3.48 13.13
C ILE A 172 12.10 4.19 12.87
N ASP A 173 12.96 4.32 13.87
CA ASP A 173 14.26 5.00 13.76
C ASP A 173 15.20 4.36 12.76
N LYS A 174 15.13 3.04 12.58
CA LYS A 174 15.86 2.33 11.52
C LYS A 174 15.44 2.80 10.11
N GLY A 175 14.29 3.43 9.96
CA GLY A 175 13.83 4.04 8.70
C GLY A 175 14.40 5.43 8.44
N ALA A 176 15.13 6.05 9.38
CA ALA A 176 15.75 7.34 9.16
C ALA A 176 16.80 7.27 8.05
N THR A 177 16.83 8.31 7.21
CA THR A 177 17.74 8.37 6.06
C THR A 177 18.89 9.31 6.38
N ASP A 178 20.13 8.84 6.21
CA ASP A 178 21.32 9.71 6.30
C ASP A 178 21.35 10.67 5.11
N ILE A 179 21.24 11.97 5.42
CA ILE A 179 21.26 13.08 4.46
C ILE A 179 22.48 14.00 4.67
N SER A 180 23.53 13.54 5.38
CA SER A 180 24.74 14.32 5.65
C SER A 180 25.45 14.76 4.36
N CYS A 181 25.29 14.02 3.28
CA CYS A 181 25.84 14.36 1.96
C CYS A 181 25.12 15.53 1.24
N LEU A 182 23.97 15.99 1.74
CA LEU A 182 23.25 17.14 1.16
C LEU A 182 23.80 18.45 1.70
N SER A 183 23.77 19.50 0.85
CA SER A 183 24.05 20.88 1.27
C SER A 183 22.98 21.42 2.22
N ASP A 184 23.29 22.48 2.94
CA ASP A 184 22.33 23.13 3.85
C ASP A 184 21.10 23.67 3.09
N GLU A 185 21.28 24.16 1.85
CA GLU A 185 20.19 24.62 0.98
C GLU A 185 19.27 23.44 0.59
N GLU A 186 19.85 22.29 0.25
CA GLU A 186 19.07 21.09 -0.07
C GLU A 186 18.34 20.54 1.14
N ARG A 187 18.93 20.62 2.34
CA ARG A 187 18.26 20.21 3.59
C ARG A 187 17.09 21.13 3.93
N LEU A 188 17.30 22.45 3.80
CA LEU A 188 16.22 23.44 3.99
C LEU A 188 15.07 23.23 3.00
N TYR A 189 15.38 22.92 1.74
CA TYR A 189 14.37 22.59 0.74
C TYR A 189 13.48 21.42 1.16
N LEU A 190 14.03 20.41 1.86
CA LEU A 190 13.27 19.26 2.33
C LEU A 190 12.27 19.59 3.45
N GLU A 191 12.39 20.73 4.14
CA GLU A 191 11.43 21.13 5.18
C GLU A 191 10.02 21.32 4.59
N ASP A 192 9.92 21.99 3.43
CA ASP A 192 8.68 22.34 2.78
C ASP A 192 8.31 21.45 1.58
N HIS A 193 9.18 20.50 1.22
CA HIS A 193 8.99 19.67 0.04
C HIS A 193 9.01 18.17 0.35
N PRO A 194 8.24 17.36 -0.41
CA PRO A 194 8.20 15.93 -0.20
C PRO A 194 9.56 15.29 -0.53
N PHE A 195 10.09 14.52 0.42
CA PHE A 195 11.25 13.68 0.19
C PHE A 195 10.92 12.57 -0.82
N ASP A 196 11.85 12.30 -1.72
CA ASP A 196 11.79 11.19 -2.69
C ASP A 196 12.97 10.27 -2.46
N SER A 197 12.75 9.22 -1.67
CA SER A 197 13.79 8.25 -1.31
C SER A 197 14.46 7.60 -2.53
N VAL A 198 13.70 7.35 -3.60
CA VAL A 198 14.23 6.77 -4.85
C VAL A 198 15.15 7.74 -5.57
N ALA A 199 14.71 9.00 -5.71
CA ALA A 199 15.52 10.03 -6.39
C ALA A 199 16.79 10.34 -5.59
N PHE A 200 16.66 10.41 -4.27
CA PHE A 200 17.79 10.60 -3.36
C PHE A 200 18.80 9.44 -3.47
N HIS A 201 18.35 8.20 -3.32
CA HIS A 201 19.20 7.02 -3.39
C HIS A 201 19.92 6.87 -4.75
N ALA A 202 19.27 7.32 -5.83
CA ALA A 202 19.89 7.28 -7.18
C ALA A 202 20.99 8.33 -7.39
N LYS A 203 21.00 9.40 -6.59
CA LYS A 203 21.91 10.55 -6.76
C LYS A 203 22.94 10.68 -5.65
N ARG A 204 22.68 10.08 -4.47
CA ARG A 204 23.57 10.23 -3.31
C ARG A 204 24.95 9.68 -3.58
N ASP A 205 25.93 10.38 -3.08
CA ASP A 205 27.32 9.91 -2.99
C ASP A 205 27.53 9.27 -1.61
N GLU A 206 27.54 7.96 -1.55
CA GLU A 206 27.67 7.21 -0.28
C GLU A 206 28.99 7.53 0.45
N SER A 207 30.04 7.92 -0.27
CA SER A 207 31.32 8.27 0.32
C SER A 207 31.28 9.57 1.13
N LYS A 208 30.26 10.41 0.93
CA LYS A 208 30.02 11.67 1.66
C LYS A 208 29.00 11.54 2.78
N CYS A 209 28.39 10.37 2.94
CA CYS A 209 27.43 10.11 4.01
C CYS A 209 28.17 9.61 5.24
N ASP A 210 28.23 10.43 6.31
CA ASP A 210 28.95 10.17 7.56
C ASP A 210 28.04 9.90 8.75
N GLY A 211 26.71 9.89 8.54
CA GLY A 211 25.73 9.66 9.59
C GLY A 211 25.47 10.83 10.51
N SER A 212 26.07 12.00 10.27
CA SER A 212 25.98 13.16 11.15
C SER A 212 24.61 13.84 11.11
N VAL A 213 23.85 13.67 10.01
CA VAL A 213 22.53 14.28 9.82
C VAL A 213 21.53 13.24 9.33
N LEU A 214 20.55 12.94 10.20
CA LEU A 214 19.49 11.97 9.89
C LEU A 214 18.16 12.68 9.61
N LEU A 215 17.55 12.35 8.48
CA LEU A 215 16.17 12.74 8.17
C LEU A 215 15.23 11.76 8.88
N HIS A 216 14.56 12.22 9.93
CA HIS A 216 13.57 11.44 10.69
C HIS A 216 12.20 11.44 10.00
N ARG A 217 12.19 11.09 8.73
CA ARG A 217 11.00 10.90 7.89
C ARG A 217 11.09 9.62 7.09
N GLY A 218 9.93 9.06 6.81
CA GLY A 218 9.78 7.89 5.97
C GLY A 218 9.82 6.59 6.73
N VAL A 219 9.02 5.64 6.23
CA VAL A 219 8.98 4.28 6.77
C VAL A 219 9.40 3.30 5.68
N PRO A 220 10.22 2.30 6.01
CA PRO A 220 10.78 1.38 5.04
C PRO A 220 9.71 0.61 4.25
N ILE A 221 9.60 0.83 2.95
CA ILE A 221 8.65 0.09 2.10
C ILE A 221 9.09 -1.38 2.01
N GLY A 222 8.19 -2.28 2.38
CA GLY A 222 8.43 -3.73 2.37
C GLY A 222 8.21 -4.39 3.74
N GLY A 223 8.18 -3.59 4.81
CA GLY A 223 7.85 -4.04 6.17
C GLY A 223 6.35 -3.99 6.48
N GLN A 224 5.90 -4.83 7.41
CA GLN A 224 4.50 -4.81 7.88
C GLN A 224 4.21 -3.59 8.76
N LEU A 225 5.18 -3.15 9.56
CA LEU A 225 5.04 -1.96 10.39
C LEU A 225 4.71 -0.73 9.54
N SER A 226 5.36 -0.59 8.37
CA SER A 226 5.09 0.51 7.44
C SER A 226 3.66 0.49 6.92
N GLN A 227 3.09 -0.70 6.69
CA GLN A 227 1.69 -0.82 6.28
C GLN A 227 0.73 -0.36 7.37
N ILE A 228 1.00 -0.72 8.63
CA ILE A 228 0.17 -0.27 9.75
C ILE A 228 0.38 1.23 10.00
N ALA A 229 1.61 1.72 9.90
CA ALA A 229 1.90 3.16 9.95
C ALA A 229 1.10 3.92 8.88
N GLY A 230 1.12 3.47 7.62
CA GLY A 230 0.37 4.09 6.52
C GLY A 230 -1.15 4.08 6.72
N VAL A 231 -1.69 3.10 7.42
CA VAL A 231 -3.12 3.05 7.76
C VAL A 231 -3.43 3.95 8.96
N PHE A 232 -2.58 3.97 9.98
CA PHE A 232 -2.84 4.63 11.25
C PHE A 232 -2.46 6.11 11.26
N TYR A 233 -1.37 6.50 10.59
CA TYR A 233 -0.84 7.86 10.63
C TYR A 233 -1.87 8.95 10.22
N PRO A 234 -2.70 8.79 9.16
CA PRO A 234 -3.75 9.74 8.82
C PRO A 234 -5.10 9.48 9.50
N SER A 235 -5.20 8.62 10.53
CA SER A 235 -6.49 8.17 11.09
C SER A 235 -7.28 9.27 11.81
N ASP A 236 -6.63 10.28 12.31
CA ASP A 236 -7.28 11.48 12.90
C ASP A 236 -7.90 12.36 11.82
N ILE A 237 -7.28 12.48 10.65
CA ILE A 237 -7.86 13.13 9.47
C ILE A 237 -9.11 12.35 9.02
N ASP A 238 -9.02 11.00 8.96
CA ASP A 238 -10.20 10.15 8.69
C ASP A 238 -11.34 10.42 9.67
N SER A 239 -11.02 10.50 10.96
CA SER A 239 -11.99 10.75 12.03
C SER A 239 -12.58 12.16 11.94
N TYR A 240 -11.76 13.16 11.61
CA TYR A 240 -12.23 14.52 11.37
C TYR A 240 -13.25 14.57 10.23
N ILE A 241 -12.90 14.02 9.06
CA ILE A 241 -13.79 14.00 7.89
C ILE A 241 -15.07 13.23 8.20
N LYS A 242 -14.95 12.03 8.78
CA LYS A 242 -16.08 11.13 8.96
C LYS A 242 -17.01 11.53 10.11
N THR A 243 -16.43 12.00 11.21
CA THR A 243 -17.15 12.24 12.47
C THR A 243 -17.40 13.72 12.70
N VAL A 244 -16.39 14.58 12.59
CA VAL A 244 -16.54 16.03 12.84
C VAL A 244 -17.28 16.70 11.72
N LYS A 245 -16.89 16.44 10.46
CA LYS A 245 -17.57 17.00 9.27
C LYS A 245 -18.82 16.20 8.87
N GLY A 246 -18.99 14.98 9.37
CA GLY A 246 -20.16 14.16 9.09
C GLY A 246 -20.21 13.57 7.68
N GLU A 247 -19.09 13.49 6.98
CA GLU A 247 -18.99 12.99 5.60
C GLU A 247 -19.19 11.48 5.56
N LYS A 248 -20.45 11.05 5.48
CA LYS A 248 -20.80 9.61 5.52
C LYS A 248 -20.29 8.83 4.30
N LEU A 249 -20.13 9.49 3.15
CA LEU A 249 -19.72 8.89 1.89
C LEU A 249 -18.23 9.13 1.61
N TYR A 250 -17.43 8.92 2.62
CA TYR A 250 -15.97 9.01 2.66
C TYR A 250 -15.34 7.63 2.86
N ALA A 251 -14.23 7.35 2.17
CA ALA A 251 -13.39 6.19 2.47
C ALA A 251 -11.94 6.44 2.03
N ARG A 252 -11.00 5.70 2.65
CA ARG A 252 -9.58 5.75 2.35
C ARG A 252 -9.00 4.33 2.17
N TYR A 253 -8.12 4.22 1.18
CA TYR A 253 -7.26 3.06 0.95
C TYR A 253 -5.81 3.52 0.83
N MET A 254 -5.05 3.50 1.93
CA MET A 254 -3.71 4.10 2.04
C MET A 254 -3.73 5.59 1.67
N ASP A 255 -3.12 5.91 0.53
CA ASP A 255 -3.04 7.24 -0.08
C ASP A 255 -4.22 7.59 -0.99
N ASP A 256 -5.00 6.61 -1.45
CA ASP A 256 -6.20 6.81 -2.27
C ASP A 256 -7.43 7.16 -1.40
N ILE A 257 -7.99 8.35 -1.60
CA ILE A 257 -9.11 8.90 -0.82
C ILE A 257 -10.23 9.33 -1.75
N TYR A 258 -11.49 9.15 -1.31
CA TYR A 258 -12.63 9.78 -1.96
C TYR A 258 -13.67 10.30 -0.96
N VAL A 259 -14.35 11.38 -1.36
CA VAL A 259 -15.55 11.94 -0.70
C VAL A 259 -16.61 12.21 -1.76
N ILE A 260 -17.86 11.83 -1.51
CA ILE A 260 -18.99 12.08 -2.41
C ILE A 260 -19.95 13.06 -1.76
N HIS A 261 -20.26 14.17 -2.44
CA HIS A 261 -21.16 15.20 -1.94
C HIS A 261 -21.97 15.86 -3.08
N GLN A 262 -23.10 16.46 -2.75
CA GLN A 262 -23.96 17.14 -3.72
C GLN A 262 -23.38 18.48 -4.21
N SER A 263 -22.73 19.24 -3.32
CA SER A 263 -22.15 20.56 -3.65
C SER A 263 -20.66 20.43 -3.94
N LYS A 264 -20.23 21.04 -5.04
CA LYS A 264 -18.84 21.19 -5.42
C LYS A 264 -18.10 22.18 -4.50
N GLU A 265 -18.79 23.24 -4.09
CA GLU A 265 -18.27 24.29 -3.23
C GLU A 265 -17.96 23.73 -1.84
N HIS A 266 -18.86 22.88 -1.31
CA HIS A 266 -18.63 22.15 -0.07
C HIS A 266 -17.37 21.28 -0.14
N LEU A 267 -17.18 20.53 -1.23
CA LEU A 267 -15.99 19.69 -1.41
C LEU A 267 -14.71 20.52 -1.55
N LYS A 268 -14.77 21.73 -2.11
CA LYS A 268 -13.62 22.64 -2.14
C LYS A 268 -13.24 23.11 -0.74
N ALA A 269 -14.21 23.60 0.04
CA ALA A 269 -13.98 24.04 1.40
C ALA A 269 -13.43 22.88 2.28
N LEU A 270 -14.01 21.68 2.16
CA LEU A 270 -13.52 20.49 2.84
C LEU A 270 -12.07 20.13 2.43
N LEU A 271 -11.74 20.25 1.14
CA LEU A 271 -10.39 20.01 0.65
C LEU A 271 -9.38 20.98 1.27
N ASP A 272 -9.73 22.25 1.40
CA ASP A 272 -8.84 23.25 2.02
C ASP A 272 -8.61 22.95 3.51
N GLU A 273 -9.63 22.51 4.23
CA GLU A 273 -9.48 22.06 5.62
C GLU A 273 -8.60 20.78 5.71
N ILE A 274 -8.78 19.83 4.79
CA ILE A 274 -7.95 18.62 4.74
C ILE A 274 -6.49 18.98 4.43
N ARG A 275 -6.24 19.97 3.55
CA ARG A 275 -4.88 20.47 3.28
C ARG A 275 -4.21 20.96 4.55
N ALA A 276 -4.87 21.81 5.32
CA ALA A 276 -4.32 22.32 6.58
C ALA A 276 -4.00 21.18 7.58
N LEU A 277 -4.87 20.16 7.68
CA LEU A 277 -4.62 19.00 8.54
C LEU A 277 -3.46 18.14 8.03
N CYS A 278 -3.34 17.96 6.72
CA CYS A 278 -2.23 17.23 6.10
C CYS A 278 -0.89 17.97 6.32
N GLU A 279 -0.88 19.28 6.11
CA GLU A 279 0.29 20.14 6.31
C GLU A 279 0.79 20.08 7.76
N ALA A 280 -0.11 20.17 8.74
CA ALA A 280 0.22 20.03 10.16
C ALA A 280 0.84 18.64 10.50
N LYS A 281 0.61 17.64 9.66
CA LYS A 281 1.19 16.29 9.79
C LYS A 281 2.41 16.02 8.89
N GLY A 282 2.84 16.98 8.10
CA GLY A 282 3.87 16.75 7.08
C GLY A 282 3.43 15.80 5.96
N ILE A 283 2.12 15.67 5.72
CA ILE A 283 1.54 14.90 4.62
C ILE A 283 1.37 15.81 3.41
N PHE A 284 2.04 15.51 2.32
CA PHE A 284 1.96 16.29 1.08
C PHE A 284 0.84 15.74 0.18
N ILE A 285 -0.09 16.60 -0.22
CA ILE A 285 -1.16 16.24 -1.17
C ILE A 285 -0.62 16.28 -2.60
N ASN A 286 -1.00 15.30 -3.40
CA ASN A 286 -0.67 15.26 -4.83
C ASN A 286 -1.70 16.08 -5.63
N GLU A 287 -1.42 17.36 -5.85
CA GLU A 287 -2.34 18.28 -6.54
C GLU A 287 -2.71 17.82 -7.95
N ARG A 288 -1.79 17.13 -8.66
CA ARG A 288 -2.07 16.64 -10.02
C ARG A 288 -3.10 15.52 -10.07
N LYS A 289 -3.28 14.80 -8.96
CA LYS A 289 -4.24 13.71 -8.84
C LYS A 289 -5.47 14.09 -8.01
N THR A 290 -5.42 15.21 -7.31
CA THR A 290 -6.53 15.72 -6.52
C THR A 290 -7.50 16.46 -7.42
N GLN A 291 -8.75 15.98 -7.50
CA GLN A 291 -9.75 16.59 -8.38
C GLN A 291 -11.17 16.38 -7.88
N ILE A 292 -12.03 17.35 -8.17
CA ILE A 292 -13.46 17.27 -7.93
C ILE A 292 -14.15 17.07 -9.28
N THR A 293 -14.74 15.89 -9.46
CA THR A 293 -15.34 15.45 -10.72
C THR A 293 -16.84 15.20 -10.52
N PRO A 294 -17.73 15.62 -11.43
CA PRO A 294 -19.13 15.17 -11.40
C PRO A 294 -19.20 13.65 -11.48
N ILE A 295 -20.07 13.01 -10.68
CA ILE A 295 -20.14 11.54 -10.59
C ILE A 295 -20.60 10.88 -11.92
N TRP A 296 -21.26 11.62 -12.81
CA TRP A 296 -21.66 11.16 -14.14
C TRP A 296 -20.51 11.19 -15.16
N ARG A 297 -19.37 11.87 -14.84
CA ARG A 297 -18.12 11.77 -15.61
C ARG A 297 -17.22 10.69 -15.05
N PRO A 298 -16.35 10.07 -15.88
CA PRO A 298 -15.41 9.08 -15.40
C PRO A 298 -14.43 9.66 -14.38
N PHE A 299 -14.31 9.02 -13.21
CA PHE A 299 -13.29 9.29 -12.19
C PHE A 299 -12.61 8.00 -11.80
N THR A 300 -11.40 8.07 -11.26
CA THR A 300 -10.54 6.89 -11.04
C THR A 300 -10.26 6.67 -9.56
N ILE A 301 -10.54 5.46 -9.06
CA ILE A 301 -10.15 4.98 -7.73
C ILE A 301 -9.49 3.60 -7.90
N LEU A 302 -8.33 3.38 -7.27
CA LEU A 302 -7.59 2.13 -7.31
C LEU A 302 -7.45 1.55 -8.73
N LYS A 303 -7.13 2.42 -9.72
CA LYS A 303 -6.92 2.08 -11.14
C LYS A 303 -8.15 1.52 -11.88
N VAL A 304 -9.34 1.74 -11.32
CA VAL A 304 -10.62 1.47 -11.97
C VAL A 304 -11.34 2.79 -12.16
N GLN A 305 -11.87 3.02 -13.35
CA GLN A 305 -12.74 4.15 -13.68
C GLN A 305 -14.17 3.80 -13.31
N TYR A 306 -14.85 4.75 -12.69
CA TYR A 306 -16.25 4.67 -12.31
C TYR A 306 -17.00 5.84 -12.91
N ARG A 307 -18.26 5.66 -13.23
CA ARG A 307 -19.23 6.71 -13.52
C ARG A 307 -20.64 6.26 -13.17
N VAL A 308 -21.49 7.18 -12.80
CA VAL A 308 -22.92 6.91 -12.55
C VAL A 308 -23.70 7.34 -13.79
N ALA A 309 -24.41 6.41 -14.42
CA ALA A 309 -25.28 6.68 -15.56
C ALA A 309 -26.59 7.40 -15.11
N ALA A 310 -27.37 7.89 -16.06
CA ALA A 310 -28.61 8.61 -15.79
C ALA A 310 -29.69 7.75 -15.09
N ASP A 311 -29.69 6.44 -15.37
CA ASP A 311 -30.56 5.42 -14.77
C ASP A 311 -30.06 4.92 -13.38
N GLY A 312 -28.88 5.37 -12.96
CA GLY A 312 -28.26 4.98 -11.70
C GLY A 312 -27.30 3.81 -11.78
N ASP A 313 -27.11 3.21 -12.93
CA ASP A 313 -26.13 2.16 -13.13
C ASP A 313 -24.70 2.70 -12.91
N ILE A 314 -23.90 1.93 -12.14
CA ILE A 314 -22.51 2.28 -11.86
C ILE A 314 -21.62 1.50 -12.81
N MET A 315 -21.19 2.18 -13.85
CA MET A 315 -20.26 1.61 -14.82
C MET A 315 -18.83 1.60 -14.26
N ARG A 316 -18.14 0.49 -14.48
CA ARG A 316 -16.77 0.24 -13.97
C ARG A 316 -15.90 -0.28 -15.09
N SER A 317 -14.78 0.34 -15.34
CA SER A 317 -13.80 -0.16 -16.30
C SER A 317 -12.37 0.02 -15.81
N PRO A 318 -11.45 -0.92 -16.09
CA PRO A 318 -10.04 -0.70 -15.84
C PRO A 318 -9.53 0.53 -16.63
N CYS A 319 -8.55 1.25 -16.06
CA CYS A 319 -7.91 2.34 -16.79
C CYS A 319 -7.30 1.83 -18.11
N LYS A 320 -7.32 2.68 -19.15
CA LYS A 320 -6.79 2.35 -20.51
C LYS A 320 -5.34 1.80 -20.44
N ASP A 321 -4.54 2.26 -19.51
CA ASP A 321 -3.17 1.77 -19.32
C ASP A 321 -3.08 0.30 -18.90
N THR A 322 -4.13 -0.27 -18.32
CA THR A 322 -4.18 -1.71 -18.01
C THR A 322 -4.10 -2.55 -19.28
N PHE A 323 -4.88 -2.18 -20.29
CA PHE A 323 -4.89 -2.86 -21.58
C PHE A 323 -3.63 -2.60 -22.41
N LYS A 324 -3.09 -1.36 -22.38
CA LYS A 324 -1.82 -1.04 -23.06
C LYS A 324 -0.66 -1.85 -22.48
N ARG A 325 -0.58 -1.96 -21.15
CA ARG A 325 0.46 -2.77 -20.50
C ARG A 325 0.36 -4.24 -20.83
N GLU A 326 -0.85 -4.78 -20.88
CA GLU A 326 -1.05 -6.18 -21.24
C GLU A 326 -0.60 -6.46 -22.67
N ARG A 327 -0.95 -5.63 -23.64
CA ARG A 327 -0.44 -5.77 -25.02
C ARG A 327 1.10 -5.71 -25.07
N LYS A 328 1.73 -4.84 -24.23
CA LYS A 328 3.20 -4.80 -24.12
C LYS A 328 3.75 -6.08 -23.50
N ALA A 329 3.06 -6.65 -22.50
CA ALA A 329 3.46 -7.91 -21.89
C ALA A 329 3.36 -9.09 -22.89
N ILE A 330 2.27 -9.17 -23.66
CA ILE A 330 2.07 -10.18 -24.69
C ILE A 330 3.21 -10.15 -25.73
N ARG A 331 3.60 -8.98 -26.23
CA ARG A 331 4.75 -8.85 -27.16
C ARG A 331 6.06 -9.35 -26.54
N ARG A 332 6.28 -9.08 -25.27
CA ARG A 332 7.46 -9.59 -24.55
C ARG A 332 7.39 -11.10 -24.40
N PHE A 333 6.24 -11.64 -24.02
CA PHE A 333 6.02 -13.08 -23.88
C PHE A 333 6.25 -13.83 -25.22
N ALA A 334 5.80 -13.29 -26.34
CA ALA A 334 6.09 -13.87 -27.66
C ALA A 334 7.60 -13.95 -27.93
N LYS A 335 8.36 -12.89 -27.58
CA LYS A 335 9.83 -12.90 -27.68
C LYS A 335 10.48 -13.91 -26.72
N ASP A 336 9.94 -14.01 -25.50
CA ASP A 336 10.48 -14.93 -24.49
C ASP A 336 10.23 -16.39 -24.86
N ILE A 337 9.08 -16.72 -25.48
CA ILE A 337 8.81 -18.05 -26.05
C ILE A 337 9.76 -18.34 -27.21
N GLY A 338 9.93 -17.40 -28.16
CA GLY A 338 10.83 -17.59 -29.30
C GLY A 338 12.31 -17.74 -28.92
N ALA A 339 12.69 -17.28 -27.72
CA ALA A 339 14.05 -17.42 -27.16
C ALA A 339 14.16 -18.54 -26.10
N ASP A 340 13.17 -19.40 -25.99
CA ASP A 340 13.06 -20.53 -25.04
C ASP A 340 13.24 -20.14 -23.55
N ARG A 341 12.90 -18.88 -23.22
CA ARG A 341 12.96 -18.38 -21.84
C ARG A 341 11.69 -18.62 -21.04
N ARG A 342 10.56 -18.92 -21.73
CA ARG A 342 9.25 -19.20 -21.12
C ARG A 342 8.46 -20.22 -21.93
N SER A 343 7.74 -21.10 -21.24
CA SER A 343 6.83 -22.02 -21.89
C SER A 343 5.53 -21.31 -22.34
N LYS A 344 4.88 -21.81 -23.40
CA LYS A 344 3.55 -21.35 -23.80
C LYS A 344 2.53 -21.55 -22.68
N ALA A 345 2.63 -22.65 -21.91
CA ALA A 345 1.73 -22.96 -20.80
C ALA A 345 1.79 -21.88 -19.70
N ASP A 346 2.98 -21.42 -19.31
CA ASP A 346 3.16 -20.34 -18.32
C ASP A 346 2.56 -19.02 -18.80
N VAL A 347 2.77 -18.70 -20.08
CA VAL A 347 2.21 -17.50 -20.69
C VAL A 347 0.68 -17.55 -20.75
N CYS A 348 0.10 -18.68 -21.13
CA CYS A 348 -1.34 -18.91 -21.12
C CYS A 348 -1.92 -18.83 -19.70
N GLY A 349 -1.23 -19.38 -18.69
CA GLY A 349 -1.62 -19.27 -17.28
C GLY A 349 -1.62 -17.83 -16.80
N SER A 350 -0.57 -17.06 -17.12
CA SER A 350 -0.46 -15.64 -16.80
C SER A 350 -1.58 -14.82 -17.44
N TYR A 351 -1.88 -15.06 -18.72
CA TYR A 351 -2.94 -14.38 -19.43
C TYR A 351 -4.34 -14.71 -18.88
N ARG A 352 -4.63 -16.00 -18.57
CA ARG A 352 -5.88 -16.41 -17.91
C ARG A 352 -6.10 -15.66 -16.61
N SER A 353 -5.08 -15.53 -15.79
CA SER A 353 -5.15 -14.78 -14.52
C SER A 353 -5.48 -13.30 -14.75
N TRP A 354 -4.79 -12.65 -15.70
CA TRP A 354 -5.07 -11.26 -16.06
C TRP A 354 -6.50 -11.10 -16.61
N ARG A 355 -6.91 -11.94 -17.55
CA ARG A 355 -8.23 -11.91 -18.17
C ARG A 355 -9.35 -12.10 -17.14
N GLY A 356 -9.23 -13.10 -16.26
CA GLY A 356 -10.18 -13.34 -15.18
C GLY A 356 -10.33 -12.15 -14.23
N ASN A 357 -9.25 -11.42 -13.99
CA ASN A 357 -9.31 -10.21 -13.16
C ASN A 357 -10.03 -9.05 -13.86
N VAL A 358 -9.77 -8.81 -15.15
CA VAL A 358 -10.38 -7.67 -15.87
C VAL A 358 -11.81 -7.95 -16.33
N SER A 359 -12.19 -9.21 -16.56
CA SER A 359 -13.55 -9.62 -16.95
C SER A 359 -14.62 -9.37 -15.86
N ARG A 360 -14.19 -8.98 -14.65
CA ARG A 360 -15.11 -8.55 -13.57
C ARG A 360 -15.68 -7.15 -13.79
N PHE A 361 -15.23 -6.45 -14.83
CA PHE A 361 -15.60 -5.06 -15.12
C PHE A 361 -16.36 -4.94 -16.45
N ASP A 362 -17.01 -3.80 -16.65
CA ASP A 362 -17.83 -3.51 -17.82
C ASP A 362 -16.94 -3.13 -19.02
N CYS A 363 -16.12 -4.08 -19.49
CA CYS A 363 -15.09 -3.83 -20.50
C CYS A 363 -14.95 -4.98 -21.54
N LEU A 364 -16.03 -5.72 -21.80
CA LEU A 364 -16.04 -6.91 -22.66
C LEU A 364 -15.36 -6.66 -24.02
N LYS A 365 -15.74 -5.58 -24.72
CA LYS A 365 -15.12 -5.23 -26.03
C LYS A 365 -13.61 -5.04 -25.93
N SER A 366 -13.14 -4.42 -24.84
CA SER A 366 -11.70 -4.21 -24.62
C SER A 366 -10.97 -5.53 -24.33
N VAL A 367 -11.61 -6.42 -23.59
CA VAL A 367 -11.07 -7.77 -23.30
C VAL A 367 -10.98 -8.56 -24.60
N GLN A 368 -12.06 -8.64 -25.40
CA GLN A 368 -12.08 -9.31 -26.70
C GLN A 368 -11.00 -8.78 -27.66
N SER A 369 -10.78 -7.47 -27.68
CA SER A 369 -9.69 -6.87 -28.46
C SER A 369 -8.28 -7.28 -28.01
N VAL A 370 -8.08 -7.58 -26.73
CA VAL A 370 -6.80 -8.12 -26.22
C VAL A 370 -6.73 -9.62 -26.41
N ASP A 371 -7.87 -10.35 -26.33
CA ASP A 371 -7.97 -11.77 -26.67
C ASP A 371 -7.47 -12.01 -28.11
N GLY A 372 -7.98 -11.29 -29.11
CA GLY A 372 -7.51 -11.39 -30.49
C GLY A 372 -6.04 -10.98 -30.67
N TYR A 373 -5.58 -10.00 -29.88
CA TYR A 373 -4.16 -9.62 -29.87
C TYR A 373 -3.27 -10.72 -29.30
N PHE A 374 -3.71 -11.41 -28.24
CA PHE A 374 -3.01 -12.55 -27.63
C PHE A 374 -2.93 -13.72 -28.62
N GLU A 375 -4.06 -14.10 -29.20
CA GLU A 375 -4.13 -15.17 -30.21
C GLU A 375 -3.16 -14.91 -31.38
N GLY A 376 -3.18 -13.70 -31.95
CA GLY A 376 -2.32 -13.33 -33.06
C GLY A 376 -0.80 -13.37 -32.76
N HIS A 377 -0.38 -13.25 -31.48
CA HIS A 377 1.04 -13.26 -31.11
C HIS A 377 1.52 -14.60 -30.54
N ILE A 378 0.63 -15.36 -29.89
CA ILE A 378 0.98 -16.59 -29.16
C ILE A 378 0.44 -17.84 -29.87
N GLY A 379 -0.66 -17.69 -30.65
CA GLY A 379 -1.30 -18.79 -31.37
C GLY A 379 -2.15 -19.70 -30.49
N GLU A 380 -2.61 -19.19 -29.33
CA GLU A 380 -3.39 -19.96 -28.34
C GLU A 380 -4.61 -19.16 -27.88
N ARG A 381 -5.70 -19.88 -27.52
CA ARG A 381 -6.92 -19.32 -26.93
C ARG A 381 -7.15 -19.86 -25.50
N PRO A 382 -6.37 -19.40 -24.52
CA PRO A 382 -6.40 -19.98 -23.18
C PRO A 382 -7.69 -19.75 -22.40
N TRP A 383 -8.61 -18.95 -22.92
CA TRP A 383 -9.96 -18.71 -22.37
C TRP A 383 -11.02 -19.68 -22.88
N GLU A 384 -10.76 -20.42 -23.96
CA GLU A 384 -11.61 -21.50 -24.40
C GLU A 384 -11.31 -22.73 -23.54
N THR A 385 -12.33 -23.25 -22.86
CA THR A 385 -12.23 -24.55 -22.18
C THR A 385 -12.05 -25.58 -23.28
N LYS A 386 -10.93 -26.30 -23.31
CA LYS A 386 -10.88 -27.54 -24.10
C LYS A 386 -12.02 -28.39 -23.55
N ALA A 387 -13.02 -28.66 -24.38
CA ALA A 387 -13.96 -29.73 -24.10
C ALA A 387 -13.06 -30.96 -23.85
N THR A 388 -13.01 -31.43 -22.61
CA THR A 388 -12.45 -32.75 -22.33
C THR A 388 -13.43 -33.72 -22.92
N ASP A 389 -13.03 -34.33 -24.07
CA ASP A 389 -13.60 -35.57 -24.53
C ASP A 389 -13.47 -36.67 -23.48
#